data_c597da5b37024dcb02a0ca79921bd87a
#
_entry.id   c597da5b37024dcb02a0ca79921bd87a
#
_cell.length_a   1.000
_cell.length_b   1.000
_cell.length_c   1.000
_cell.angle_alpha   90.00
_cell.angle_beta   90.00
_cell.angle_gamma   90.00
#
_symmetry.space_group_name_H-M   'P 1'
#
loop_
_entity.id
_entity.type
_entity.pdbx_description
1 polymer ?
#
loop_
_entity_poly.entity_id
_entity_poly.type
_entity_poly.pdbx_seq_one_letter_code
_entity_poly.pdbx_strand_id
1 'polypeptide(L)'
;MRLSRTIAFWMLAVGLLVCHLVVIQHSLTARFWEDEAFNLTVPLNLLAGLGYSSDGALSGSTITPFDARISTGPAVLLPVAGMLLFGGDPVISARLVPVMFWSLLIAGLAVLGARVGGRWAALLGAAAPLAFNGLGSISPIQGPADLLGEIPAAALLVWALIAVRKRPWLAGLLVGLAIQAKLIALLALPAFAVMIWVGAPGRGWARIGQTFVRGWLPLVMVGVPTLLFELWALIALGPSGFVDHLRQMKRFLLSGGQSGQATTVSQKLETLSGAWFVPGWAAWLTAAIVVALVIAGLIEVRRRGRLRRRSLALALTAAVGALVFVSWWSTAAHTPLWVRHPAVGVLAFFPALVIVAYWGAHELMTPRVSRADSASTGAEPVNVRRIAGGVLAAALSASLVWSIAGHVQQTSVPRGETLATQRADVAVIAEWVDETQTAWLAAAPWGAAVAPIVMSGAHVGLFDAPSMARTPRLTGQQCDTEVLVEARHYRVCAPAE
;
A
#
# COMPACT_ATOMS: atom_id res chain seq x y z
N MET A 1 -25.45 17.50 -26.25
CA MET A 1 -25.30 16.64 -25.08
C MET A 1 -24.12 15.62 -25.14
N ARG A 2 -23.83 14.91 -26.26
CA ARG A 2 -22.70 13.93 -26.30
C ARG A 2 -21.33 14.64 -26.21
N LEU A 3 -21.14 15.76 -26.92
CA LEU A 3 -19.87 16.51 -26.92
C LEU A 3 -19.56 17.07 -25.52
N SER A 4 -20.54 17.68 -24.85
CA SER A 4 -20.37 18.22 -23.49
C SER A 4 -19.96 17.16 -22.46
N ARG A 5 -20.52 15.95 -22.53
CA ARG A 5 -20.14 14.81 -21.66
C ARG A 5 -18.74 14.32 -21.94
N THR A 6 -18.26 14.40 -23.18
CA THR A 6 -16.90 13.99 -23.54
C THR A 6 -15.88 15.02 -23.05
N ILE A 7 -16.18 16.31 -23.23
CA ILE A 7 -15.33 17.40 -22.71
C ILE A 7 -15.24 17.31 -21.17
N ALA A 8 -16.38 17.19 -20.47
CA ALA A 8 -16.40 17.06 -19.01
C ALA A 8 -15.57 15.85 -18.53
N PHE A 9 -15.66 14.72 -19.22
CA PHE A 9 -14.84 13.54 -18.89
C PHE A 9 -13.34 13.84 -18.98
N TRP A 10 -12.89 14.44 -20.07
CA TRP A 10 -11.47 14.74 -20.25
C TRP A 10 -10.96 15.82 -19.30
N MET A 11 -11.78 16.85 -19.00
CA MET A 11 -11.43 17.85 -17.99
C MET A 11 -11.22 17.19 -16.62
N LEU A 12 -12.12 16.31 -16.21
CA LEU A 12 -11.97 15.58 -14.93
C LEU A 12 -10.80 14.62 -14.94
N ALA A 13 -10.53 13.94 -16.06
CA ALA A 13 -9.37 13.05 -16.19
C ALA A 13 -8.04 13.80 -16.08
N VAL A 14 -7.94 14.96 -16.74
CA VAL A 14 -6.75 15.83 -16.64
C VAL A 14 -6.64 16.42 -15.23
N GLY A 15 -7.73 16.91 -14.65
CA GLY A 15 -7.73 17.41 -13.26
C GLY A 15 -7.29 16.34 -12.26
N LEU A 16 -7.77 15.10 -12.42
CA LEU A 16 -7.35 13.97 -11.59
C LEU A 16 -5.86 13.64 -11.77
N LEU A 17 -5.37 13.65 -13.01
CA LEU A 17 -3.94 13.45 -13.29
C LEU A 17 -3.09 14.53 -12.60
N VAL A 18 -3.50 15.80 -12.67
CA VAL A 18 -2.81 16.88 -11.96
C VAL A 18 -2.80 16.64 -10.45
N CYS A 19 -3.92 16.23 -9.85
CA CYS A 19 -3.96 15.89 -8.43
C CYS A 19 -2.95 14.78 -8.07
N HIS A 20 -2.85 13.71 -8.87
CA HIS A 20 -1.85 12.66 -8.66
C HIS A 20 -0.42 13.20 -8.77
N LEU A 21 -0.13 14.03 -9.78
CA LEU A 21 1.21 14.60 -9.97
C LEU A 21 1.60 15.53 -8.80
N VAL A 22 0.68 16.34 -8.29
CA VAL A 22 0.90 17.20 -7.12
C VAL A 22 1.22 16.36 -5.90
N VAL A 23 0.45 15.30 -5.64
CA VAL A 23 0.67 14.41 -4.49
C VAL A 23 1.99 13.64 -4.63
N ILE A 24 2.33 13.16 -5.84
CA ILE A 24 3.62 12.51 -6.11
C ILE A 24 4.78 13.48 -5.84
N GLN A 25 4.72 14.70 -6.39
CA GLN A 25 5.76 15.71 -6.21
C GLN A 25 5.96 16.05 -4.72
N HIS A 26 4.84 16.20 -4.00
CA HIS A 26 4.88 16.45 -2.56
C HIS A 26 5.52 15.29 -1.79
N SER A 27 5.21 14.03 -2.15
CA SER A 27 5.80 12.83 -1.55
C SER A 27 7.30 12.70 -1.87
N LEU A 28 7.73 12.98 -3.11
CA LEU A 28 9.14 12.94 -3.51
C LEU A 28 10.02 13.92 -2.72
N THR A 29 9.46 15.08 -2.34
CA THR A 29 10.17 16.12 -1.58
C THR A 29 10.02 16.00 -0.06
N ALA A 30 9.27 15.00 0.41
CA ALA A 30 9.11 14.72 1.83
C ALA A 30 10.45 14.36 2.48
N ARG A 31 10.58 14.61 3.77
CA ARG A 31 11.67 14.09 4.59
C ARG A 31 11.85 12.59 4.31
N PHE A 32 13.10 12.16 4.15
CA PHE A 32 13.44 10.75 4.12
C PHE A 32 13.41 10.21 5.55
N TRP A 33 12.63 9.18 5.82
CA TRP A 33 12.37 8.76 7.19
C TRP A 33 12.88 7.33 7.48
N GLU A 34 12.80 6.92 8.71
CA GLU A 34 13.53 5.79 9.28
C GLU A 34 13.25 4.46 8.58
N ASP A 35 11.98 4.16 8.30
CA ASP A 35 11.60 2.91 7.62
C ASP A 35 12.10 2.88 6.16
N GLU A 36 12.03 4.03 5.47
CA GLU A 36 12.60 4.14 4.11
C GLU A 36 14.12 3.95 4.14
N ALA A 37 14.77 4.53 5.15
CA ALA A 37 16.23 4.45 5.30
C ALA A 37 16.69 3.02 5.55
N PHE A 38 16.07 2.29 6.49
CA PHE A 38 16.38 0.88 6.68
C PHE A 38 16.08 0.04 5.44
N ASN A 39 15.00 0.32 4.73
CA ASN A 39 14.71 -0.35 3.45
C ASN A 39 15.78 -0.06 2.40
N LEU A 40 16.32 1.17 2.35
CA LEU A 40 17.36 1.56 1.40
C LEU A 40 18.72 0.90 1.69
N THR A 41 19.02 0.55 2.94
CA THR A 41 20.28 -0.16 3.27
C THR A 41 20.40 -1.47 2.49
N VAL A 42 19.29 -2.19 2.25
CA VAL A 42 19.31 -3.48 1.57
C VAL A 42 19.80 -3.39 0.11
N PRO A 43 19.25 -2.54 -0.76
CA PRO A 43 19.79 -2.40 -2.12
C PRO A 43 21.18 -1.77 -2.15
N LEU A 44 21.55 -0.88 -1.21
CA LEU A 44 22.90 -0.35 -1.11
C LEU A 44 23.90 -1.47 -0.76
N ASN A 45 23.63 -2.27 0.25
CA ASN A 45 24.46 -3.40 0.64
C ASN A 45 24.57 -4.46 -0.48
N LEU A 46 23.47 -4.72 -1.19
CA LEU A 46 23.49 -5.61 -2.34
C LEU A 46 24.46 -5.13 -3.43
N LEU A 47 24.47 -3.84 -3.74
CA LEU A 47 25.36 -3.24 -4.72
C LEU A 47 26.81 -3.14 -4.22
N ALA A 48 27.02 -3.02 -2.91
CA ALA A 48 28.34 -3.07 -2.29
C ALA A 48 28.92 -4.49 -2.17
N GLY A 49 28.19 -5.53 -2.65
CA GLY A 49 28.66 -6.92 -2.59
C GLY A 49 28.41 -7.61 -1.25
N LEU A 50 27.70 -6.97 -0.32
CA LEU A 50 27.36 -7.52 1.00
C LEU A 50 26.12 -8.44 0.97
N GLY A 51 25.59 -8.73 -0.23
CA GLY A 51 24.41 -9.56 -0.43
C GLY A 51 23.11 -8.84 -0.06
N TYR A 52 22.01 -9.62 -0.06
CA TYR A 52 20.70 -9.10 0.37
C TYR A 52 20.67 -8.99 1.89
N SER A 53 21.12 -7.85 2.41
CA SER A 53 21.35 -7.62 3.84
C SER A 53 21.00 -6.19 4.25
N SER A 54 20.56 -5.99 5.49
CA SER A 54 20.32 -4.67 6.09
C SER A 54 21.45 -4.26 7.04
N ASP A 55 21.47 -2.98 7.39
CA ASP A 55 22.34 -2.46 8.45
C ASP A 55 21.64 -2.57 9.79
N GLY A 56 22.10 -3.38 10.69
CA GLY A 56 21.77 -3.37 12.12
C GLY A 56 20.30 -3.33 12.56
N ALA A 57 19.32 -3.38 11.64
CA ALA A 57 17.90 -3.27 11.99
C ALA A 57 17.42 -4.38 12.94
N LEU A 58 18.00 -5.57 12.83
CA LEU A 58 17.72 -6.71 13.71
C LEU A 58 18.78 -6.88 14.79
N SER A 59 20.06 -6.80 14.40
CA SER A 59 21.21 -7.05 15.29
C SER A 59 21.63 -5.82 16.09
N GLY A 60 21.24 -4.62 15.64
CA GLY A 60 21.66 -3.36 16.22
C GLY A 60 23.05 -2.89 15.80
N SER A 61 23.89 -3.73 15.21
CA SER A 61 25.32 -3.41 15.05
C SER A 61 26.07 -4.13 13.95
N THR A 62 25.42 -5.03 13.22
CA THR A 62 26.08 -5.82 12.17
C THR A 62 25.21 -5.91 10.94
N ILE A 63 25.86 -6.07 9.79
CA ILE A 63 25.15 -6.38 8.54
C ILE A 63 24.38 -7.68 8.72
N THR A 64 23.06 -7.60 8.52
CA THR A 64 22.15 -8.73 8.78
C THR A 64 21.59 -9.27 7.47
N PRO A 65 22.05 -10.46 7.02
CA PRO A 65 21.55 -11.05 5.79
C PRO A 65 20.08 -11.48 5.95
N PHE A 66 19.29 -11.26 4.91
CA PHE A 66 17.86 -11.63 4.84
C PHE A 66 17.07 -11.21 6.09
N ASP A 67 17.31 -9.98 6.56
CA ASP A 67 16.73 -9.46 7.81
C ASP A 67 15.20 -9.46 7.76
N ALA A 68 14.57 -10.25 8.63
CA ALA A 68 13.11 -10.37 8.72
C ALA A 68 12.40 -9.10 9.17
N ARG A 69 13.10 -8.15 9.83
CA ARG A 69 12.53 -6.87 10.30
C ARG A 69 12.40 -5.84 9.17
N ILE A 70 13.09 -6.03 8.06
CA ILE A 70 12.88 -5.27 6.83
C ILE A 70 11.61 -5.79 6.18
N SER A 71 10.49 -5.17 6.51
CA SER A 71 9.16 -5.64 6.11
C SER A 71 8.79 -5.32 4.66
N THR A 72 9.59 -4.50 3.96
CA THR A 72 9.53 -4.29 2.51
C THR A 72 10.41 -5.32 1.83
N GLY A 73 9.83 -6.14 0.97
CA GLY A 73 10.51 -7.32 0.45
C GLY A 73 11.14 -7.14 -0.93
N PRO A 74 11.72 -8.23 -1.47
CA PRO A 74 12.55 -8.22 -2.68
C PRO A 74 11.80 -7.78 -3.95
N ALA A 75 10.47 -7.92 -4.01
CA ALA A 75 9.70 -7.43 -5.15
C ALA A 75 9.73 -5.88 -5.29
N VAL A 76 10.18 -5.17 -4.25
CA VAL A 76 10.41 -3.73 -4.25
C VAL A 76 11.90 -3.43 -4.22
N LEU A 77 12.65 -4.04 -3.33
CA LEU A 77 14.05 -3.69 -3.07
C LEU A 77 15.01 -4.11 -4.19
N LEU A 78 14.72 -5.19 -4.93
CA LEU A 78 15.52 -5.55 -6.11
C LEU A 78 15.32 -4.56 -7.28
N PRO A 79 14.09 -4.14 -7.65
CA PRO A 79 13.92 -3.01 -8.56
C PRO A 79 14.61 -1.73 -8.11
N VAL A 80 14.66 -1.43 -6.79
CA VAL A 80 15.40 -0.27 -6.26
C VAL A 80 16.90 -0.43 -6.53
N ALA A 81 17.48 -1.60 -6.25
CA ALA A 81 18.89 -1.87 -6.61
C ALA A 81 19.14 -1.65 -8.10
N GLY A 82 18.23 -2.11 -8.96
CA GLY A 82 18.29 -1.86 -10.40
C GLY A 82 18.25 -0.37 -10.77
N MET A 83 17.42 0.43 -10.07
CA MET A 83 17.36 1.88 -10.32
C MET A 83 18.63 2.60 -9.85
N LEU A 84 19.23 2.17 -8.75
CA LEU A 84 20.48 2.75 -8.24
C LEU A 84 21.66 2.56 -9.20
N LEU A 85 21.66 1.49 -10.03
CA LEU A 85 22.70 1.28 -11.06
C LEU A 85 22.74 2.38 -12.12
N PHE A 86 21.65 3.12 -12.34
CA PHE A 86 21.65 4.24 -13.28
C PHE A 86 22.32 5.50 -12.72
N GLY A 87 22.73 5.49 -11.45
CA GLY A 87 23.34 6.64 -10.79
C GLY A 87 22.32 7.69 -10.33
N GLY A 88 22.82 8.81 -9.86
CA GLY A 88 22.02 9.90 -9.34
C GLY A 88 21.80 9.83 -7.83
N ASP A 89 20.86 10.63 -7.32
CA ASP A 89 20.55 10.67 -5.90
C ASP A 89 19.88 9.36 -5.44
N PRO A 90 20.45 8.66 -4.45
CA PRO A 90 19.95 7.34 -4.04
C PRO A 90 18.52 7.36 -3.52
N VAL A 91 18.13 8.42 -2.79
CA VAL A 91 16.78 8.55 -2.23
C VAL A 91 15.75 8.74 -3.34
N ILE A 92 16.03 9.63 -4.31
CA ILE A 92 15.13 9.86 -5.44
C ILE A 92 15.03 8.61 -6.31
N SER A 93 16.16 7.98 -6.64
CA SER A 93 16.19 6.74 -7.41
C SER A 93 15.36 5.64 -6.75
N ALA A 94 15.49 5.47 -5.44
CA ALA A 94 14.69 4.52 -4.67
C ALA A 94 13.20 4.85 -4.69
N ARG A 95 12.82 6.12 -4.51
CA ARG A 95 11.44 6.61 -4.50
C ARG A 95 10.72 6.50 -5.84
N LEU A 96 11.44 6.46 -6.96
CA LEU A 96 10.82 6.25 -8.28
C LEU A 96 10.17 4.87 -8.40
N VAL A 97 10.67 3.85 -7.70
CA VAL A 97 10.07 2.51 -7.74
C VAL A 97 8.64 2.48 -7.15
N PRO A 98 8.37 2.95 -5.93
CA PRO A 98 6.99 3.06 -5.44
C PRO A 98 6.11 4.00 -6.29
N VAL A 99 6.65 5.09 -6.87
CA VAL A 99 5.91 5.94 -7.83
C VAL A 99 5.49 5.16 -9.08
N MET A 100 6.35 4.28 -9.60
CA MET A 100 5.98 3.38 -10.70
C MET A 100 4.84 2.44 -10.29
N PHE A 101 4.90 1.85 -9.09
CA PHE A 101 3.82 1.00 -8.56
C PHE A 101 2.53 1.79 -8.28
N TRP A 102 2.61 3.05 -7.82
CA TRP A 102 1.45 3.93 -7.72
C TRP A 102 0.80 4.13 -9.09
N SER A 103 1.59 4.41 -10.11
CA SER A 103 1.10 4.55 -11.49
C SER A 103 0.43 3.26 -11.99
N LEU A 104 1.02 2.10 -11.69
CA LEU A 104 0.43 0.79 -11.99
C LEU A 104 -0.88 0.56 -11.21
N LEU A 105 -0.97 0.96 -9.95
CA LEU A 105 -2.19 0.89 -9.15
C LEU A 105 -3.32 1.69 -9.81
N ILE A 106 -3.06 2.95 -10.13
CA ILE A 106 -4.03 3.85 -10.76
C ILE A 106 -4.47 3.29 -12.12
N ALA A 107 -3.52 2.88 -12.96
CA ALA A 107 -3.82 2.26 -14.26
C ALA A 107 -4.66 0.97 -14.11
N GLY A 108 -4.31 0.12 -13.15
CA GLY A 108 -5.05 -1.10 -12.86
C GLY A 108 -6.48 -0.82 -12.42
N LEU A 109 -6.70 0.13 -11.52
CA LEU A 109 -8.03 0.54 -11.06
C LEU A 109 -8.85 1.19 -12.17
N ALA A 110 -8.22 2.01 -13.02
CA ALA A 110 -8.88 2.57 -14.20
C ALA A 110 -9.32 1.46 -15.19
N VAL A 111 -8.45 0.50 -15.46
CA VAL A 111 -8.77 -0.68 -16.31
C VAL A 111 -9.90 -1.52 -15.71
N LEU A 112 -9.85 -1.78 -14.40
CA LEU A 112 -10.90 -2.52 -13.69
C LEU A 112 -12.23 -1.76 -13.78
N GLY A 113 -12.23 -0.47 -13.49
CA GLY A 113 -13.40 0.41 -13.56
C GLY A 113 -13.99 0.46 -14.97
N ALA A 114 -13.16 0.64 -16.00
CA ALA A 114 -13.59 0.65 -17.39
C ALA A 114 -14.30 -0.66 -17.81
N ARG A 115 -13.79 -1.81 -17.33
CA ARG A 115 -14.39 -3.13 -17.62
C ARG A 115 -15.70 -3.41 -16.88
N VAL A 116 -15.93 -2.77 -15.74
CA VAL A 116 -17.09 -3.01 -14.86
C VAL A 116 -18.20 -2.01 -15.11
N GLY A 117 -17.90 -0.71 -15.10
CA GLY A 117 -18.88 0.37 -15.15
C GLY A 117 -18.57 1.46 -16.20
N GLY A 118 -17.62 1.21 -17.12
CA GLY A 118 -17.27 2.14 -18.17
C GLY A 118 -16.36 3.30 -17.69
N ARG A 119 -16.20 4.31 -18.55
CA ARG A 119 -15.23 5.40 -18.36
C ARG A 119 -15.36 6.17 -17.05
N TRP A 120 -16.57 6.37 -16.55
CA TRP A 120 -16.82 7.07 -15.29
C TRP A 120 -16.40 6.25 -14.08
N ALA A 121 -16.65 4.93 -14.11
CA ALA A 121 -16.14 4.02 -13.08
C ALA A 121 -14.61 3.91 -13.11
N ALA A 122 -13.98 4.08 -14.27
CA ALA A 122 -12.53 4.18 -14.40
C ALA A 122 -11.97 5.40 -13.67
N LEU A 123 -12.60 6.58 -13.84
CA LEU A 123 -12.19 7.78 -13.11
C LEU A 123 -12.34 7.63 -11.60
N LEU A 124 -13.49 7.09 -11.14
CA LEU A 124 -13.72 6.88 -9.71
C LEU A 124 -12.74 5.88 -9.11
N GLY A 125 -12.44 4.78 -9.83
CA GLY A 125 -11.44 3.82 -9.41
C GLY A 125 -10.04 4.44 -9.29
N ALA A 126 -9.64 5.24 -10.27
CA ALA A 126 -8.37 5.95 -10.26
C ALA A 126 -8.31 7.03 -9.16
N ALA A 127 -9.43 7.68 -8.85
CA ALA A 127 -9.53 8.72 -7.83
C ALA A 127 -9.47 8.18 -6.39
N ALA A 128 -10.03 7.00 -6.15
CA ALA A 128 -10.22 6.46 -4.81
C ALA A 128 -8.94 6.35 -3.96
N PRO A 129 -7.76 5.98 -4.48
CA PRO A 129 -6.53 5.97 -3.68
C PRO A 129 -6.11 7.33 -3.12
N LEU A 130 -6.47 8.43 -3.79
CA LEU A 130 -6.19 9.78 -3.29
C LEU A 130 -7.02 10.16 -2.05
N ALA A 131 -8.10 9.44 -1.77
CA ALA A 131 -8.91 9.68 -0.58
C ALA A 131 -8.27 9.15 0.70
N PHE A 132 -7.30 8.24 0.59
CA PHE A 132 -6.64 7.64 1.74
C PHE A 132 -5.54 8.55 2.29
N ASN A 133 -5.61 8.85 3.59
CA ASN A 133 -4.65 9.66 4.32
C ASN A 133 -3.86 8.78 5.30
N GLY A 134 -2.65 8.44 4.94
CA GLY A 134 -1.73 7.73 5.84
C GLY A 134 -0.94 8.63 6.78
N LEU A 135 -0.98 9.97 6.60
CA LEU A 135 -0.13 10.92 7.31
C LEU A 135 -0.45 11.10 8.80
N GLY A 136 -1.69 10.87 9.22
CA GLY A 136 -2.14 11.09 10.60
C GLY A 136 -1.73 10.01 11.60
N SER A 137 -0.90 9.03 11.23
CA SER A 137 -0.49 7.93 12.11
C SER A 137 0.97 8.04 12.54
N ILE A 138 1.31 7.41 13.67
CA ILE A 138 2.68 7.38 14.23
C ILE A 138 3.69 6.76 13.24
N SER A 139 3.24 5.83 12.40
CA SER A 139 4.04 5.23 11.33
C SER A 139 3.27 5.41 10.02
N PRO A 140 3.47 6.55 9.33
CA PRO A 140 2.64 6.96 8.21
C PRO A 140 2.99 6.23 6.92
N ILE A 141 2.10 6.36 5.93
CA ILE A 141 2.45 6.36 4.51
C ILE A 141 2.47 7.84 4.12
N GLN A 142 3.65 8.41 3.87
CA GLN A 142 3.78 9.83 3.56
C GLN A 142 3.28 10.16 2.15
N GLY A 143 3.13 9.14 1.31
CA GLY A 143 2.55 9.26 -0.01
C GLY A 143 3.02 8.23 -1.03
N PRO A 144 2.79 8.49 -2.32
CA PRO A 144 3.09 7.56 -3.41
C PRO A 144 4.57 7.21 -3.59
N ALA A 145 5.47 8.03 -3.06
CA ALA A 145 6.92 7.86 -3.24
C ALA A 145 7.60 7.14 -2.07
N ASP A 146 6.88 6.81 -1.00
CA ASP A 146 7.45 6.11 0.14
C ASP A 146 8.06 4.76 -0.24
N LEU A 147 9.29 4.53 0.16
CA LEU A 147 9.98 3.26 -0.07
C LEU A 147 9.42 2.17 0.87
N LEU A 148 8.15 1.86 0.71
CA LEU A 148 7.39 0.88 1.46
C LEU A 148 6.74 -0.15 0.53
N GLY A 149 6.40 -1.33 1.08
CA GLY A 149 5.80 -2.42 0.30
C GLY A 149 4.28 -2.35 0.11
N GLU A 150 3.56 -1.46 0.81
CA GLU A 150 2.10 -1.41 0.85
C GLU A 150 1.49 -1.04 -0.51
N ILE A 151 1.96 0.02 -1.15
CA ILE A 151 1.50 0.48 -2.47
C ILE A 151 1.88 -0.53 -3.57
N PRO A 152 3.12 -1.03 -3.64
CA PRO A 152 3.49 -2.10 -4.56
C PRO A 152 2.62 -3.35 -4.43
N ALA A 153 2.39 -3.83 -3.20
CA ALA A 153 1.53 -4.98 -2.98
C ALA A 153 0.09 -4.72 -3.45
N ALA A 154 -0.49 -3.57 -3.13
CA ALA A 154 -1.83 -3.21 -3.59
C ALA A 154 -1.94 -3.14 -5.12
N ALA A 155 -0.94 -2.57 -5.80
CA ALA A 155 -0.88 -2.52 -7.26
C ALA A 155 -0.91 -3.94 -7.87
N LEU A 156 -0.04 -4.82 -7.36
CA LEU A 156 0.04 -6.21 -7.81
C LEU A 156 -1.27 -6.98 -7.57
N LEU A 157 -1.93 -6.78 -6.42
CA LEU A 157 -3.25 -7.37 -6.13
C LEU A 157 -4.34 -6.88 -7.09
N VAL A 158 -4.36 -5.59 -7.45
CA VAL A 158 -5.33 -5.06 -8.43
C VAL A 158 -5.11 -5.69 -9.81
N TRP A 159 -3.86 -5.83 -10.25
CA TRP A 159 -3.56 -6.52 -11.51
C TRP A 159 -3.87 -8.01 -11.45
N ALA A 160 -3.72 -8.65 -10.29
CA ALA A 160 -4.15 -10.03 -10.06
C ALA A 160 -5.69 -10.16 -10.21
N LEU A 161 -6.50 -9.23 -9.66
CA LEU A 161 -7.95 -9.20 -9.87
C LEU A 161 -8.33 -9.10 -11.37
N ILE A 162 -7.55 -8.34 -12.15
CA ILE A 162 -7.75 -8.21 -13.59
C ILE A 162 -7.38 -9.48 -14.34
N ALA A 163 -6.30 -10.16 -13.94
CA ALA A 163 -5.71 -11.31 -14.62
C ALA A 163 -6.44 -12.63 -14.33
N VAL A 164 -6.99 -12.82 -13.12
CA VAL A 164 -7.43 -14.11 -12.57
C VAL A 164 -8.36 -14.91 -13.46
N ARG A 165 -9.12 -14.25 -14.33
CA ARG A 165 -10.11 -14.90 -15.20
C ARG A 165 -9.53 -15.43 -16.51
N LYS A 166 -8.60 -14.68 -17.11
CA LYS A 166 -8.02 -15.04 -18.42
C LYS A 166 -6.68 -15.73 -18.26
N ARG A 167 -5.94 -15.41 -17.22
CA ARG A 167 -4.58 -15.89 -16.92
C ARG A 167 -4.44 -16.18 -15.44
N PRO A 168 -5.09 -17.23 -14.90
CA PRO A 168 -5.12 -17.52 -13.47
C PRO A 168 -3.72 -17.76 -12.90
N TRP A 169 -2.80 -18.37 -13.67
CA TRP A 169 -1.40 -18.54 -13.28
C TRP A 169 -0.70 -17.19 -13.05
N LEU A 170 -0.95 -16.20 -13.93
CA LEU A 170 -0.40 -14.85 -13.77
C LEU A 170 -0.98 -14.15 -12.54
N ALA A 171 -2.27 -14.34 -12.26
CA ALA A 171 -2.87 -13.82 -11.03
C ALA A 171 -2.20 -14.40 -9.79
N GLY A 172 -1.93 -15.71 -9.77
CA GLY A 172 -1.18 -16.35 -8.70
C GLY A 172 0.22 -15.75 -8.54
N LEU A 173 0.97 -15.61 -9.64
CA LEU A 173 2.29 -14.99 -9.63
C LEU A 173 2.26 -13.55 -9.09
N LEU A 174 1.29 -12.74 -9.52
CA LEU A 174 1.12 -11.36 -9.04
C LEU A 174 0.79 -11.31 -7.54
N VAL A 175 -0.04 -12.22 -7.03
CA VAL A 175 -0.29 -12.35 -5.58
C VAL A 175 0.99 -12.77 -4.85
N GLY A 176 1.76 -13.71 -5.39
CA GLY A 176 3.06 -14.11 -4.84
C GLY A 176 4.06 -12.95 -4.79
N LEU A 177 4.15 -12.16 -5.86
CA LEU A 177 4.96 -10.93 -5.87
C LEU A 177 4.44 -9.86 -4.90
N ALA A 178 3.11 -9.75 -4.72
CA ALA A 178 2.54 -8.86 -3.70
C ALA A 178 2.96 -9.28 -2.28
N ILE A 179 3.00 -10.58 -2.00
CA ILE A 179 3.52 -11.12 -0.74
C ILE A 179 5.01 -10.81 -0.57
N GLN A 180 5.78 -10.89 -1.67
CA GLN A 180 7.20 -10.50 -1.68
C GLN A 180 7.42 -8.98 -1.69
N ALA A 181 6.41 -8.17 -1.93
CA ALA A 181 6.46 -6.72 -1.70
C ALA A 181 6.15 -6.40 -0.22
N LYS A 182 5.13 -7.05 0.33
CA LYS A 182 4.72 -6.90 1.74
C LYS A 182 4.02 -8.17 2.21
N LEU A 183 4.59 -8.85 3.20
CA LEU A 183 4.12 -10.16 3.67
C LEU A 183 2.63 -10.18 4.02
N ILE A 184 2.10 -9.07 4.57
CA ILE A 184 0.67 -8.94 4.92
C ILE A 184 -0.28 -9.14 3.73
N ALA A 185 0.22 -9.05 2.48
CA ALA A 185 -0.58 -9.36 1.29
C ALA A 185 -1.09 -10.81 1.25
N LEU A 186 -0.55 -11.73 2.07
CA LEU A 186 -1.11 -13.06 2.33
C LEU A 186 -2.61 -13.01 2.70
N LEU A 187 -3.04 -11.96 3.38
CA LEU A 187 -4.44 -11.75 3.75
C LEU A 187 -5.38 -11.57 2.56
N ALA A 188 -4.87 -11.40 1.34
CA ALA A 188 -5.68 -11.37 0.12
C ALA A 188 -6.10 -12.77 -0.36
N LEU A 189 -5.44 -13.85 0.07
CA LEU A 189 -5.71 -15.20 -0.41
C LEU A 189 -7.18 -15.65 -0.26
N PRO A 190 -7.87 -15.40 0.86
CA PRO A 190 -9.31 -15.70 0.98
C PRO A 190 -10.16 -15.00 -0.08
N ALA A 191 -9.84 -13.75 -0.42
CA ALA A 191 -10.56 -13.01 -1.46
C ALA A 191 -10.40 -13.66 -2.84
N PHE A 192 -9.18 -14.06 -3.22
CA PHE A 192 -8.93 -14.76 -4.47
C PHE A 192 -9.55 -16.17 -4.49
N ALA A 193 -9.54 -16.89 -3.36
CA ALA A 193 -10.24 -18.16 -3.23
C ALA A 193 -11.76 -18.00 -3.50
N VAL A 194 -12.39 -16.96 -2.94
CA VAL A 194 -13.79 -16.62 -3.22
C VAL A 194 -14.01 -16.34 -4.71
N MET A 195 -13.11 -15.61 -5.35
CA MET A 195 -13.23 -15.29 -6.78
C MET A 195 -13.20 -16.54 -7.66
N ILE A 196 -12.29 -17.47 -7.37
CA ILE A 196 -12.19 -18.76 -8.07
C ILE A 196 -13.44 -19.59 -7.81
N TRP A 197 -13.88 -19.71 -6.54
CA TRP A 197 -15.03 -20.50 -6.14
C TRP A 197 -16.34 -19.99 -6.76
N VAL A 198 -16.61 -18.69 -6.74
CA VAL A 198 -17.82 -18.10 -7.36
C VAL A 198 -17.78 -18.25 -8.86
N GLY A 199 -16.59 -18.17 -9.47
CA GLY A 199 -16.37 -18.35 -10.91
C GLY A 199 -16.45 -19.82 -11.38
N ALA A 200 -16.34 -20.79 -10.47
CA ALA A 200 -16.34 -22.21 -10.81
C ALA A 200 -17.75 -22.68 -11.25
N PRO A 201 -17.85 -23.54 -12.31
CA PRO A 201 -19.10 -24.14 -12.71
C PRO A 201 -19.56 -25.23 -11.74
N GLY A 202 -20.81 -25.70 -11.89
CA GLY A 202 -21.37 -26.78 -11.07
C GLY A 202 -22.07 -26.27 -9.81
N ARG A 203 -22.55 -27.22 -8.98
CA ARG A 203 -23.20 -27.02 -7.67
C ARG A 203 -22.68 -28.08 -6.69
N GLY A 204 -22.73 -27.79 -5.39
CA GLY A 204 -22.29 -28.71 -4.35
C GLY A 204 -20.86 -29.22 -4.56
N TRP A 205 -20.62 -30.50 -4.40
CA TRP A 205 -19.31 -31.15 -4.51
C TRP A 205 -18.63 -30.97 -5.87
N ALA A 206 -19.42 -30.97 -6.97
CA ALA A 206 -18.88 -30.72 -8.31
C ALA A 206 -18.23 -29.32 -8.42
N ARG A 207 -18.80 -28.30 -7.73
CA ARG A 207 -18.22 -26.96 -7.69
C ARG A 207 -16.93 -26.94 -6.87
N ILE A 208 -16.88 -27.67 -5.75
CA ILE A 208 -15.67 -27.78 -4.93
C ILE A 208 -14.54 -28.37 -5.75
N GLY A 209 -14.77 -29.53 -6.41
CA GLY A 209 -13.79 -30.16 -7.29
C GLY A 209 -13.29 -29.21 -8.40
N GLN A 210 -14.23 -28.51 -9.07
CA GLN A 210 -13.86 -27.52 -10.10
C GLN A 210 -13.07 -26.32 -9.55
N THR A 211 -13.31 -25.93 -8.30
CA THR A 211 -12.53 -24.88 -7.63
C THR A 211 -11.09 -25.33 -7.42
N PHE A 212 -10.87 -26.55 -6.96
CA PHE A 212 -9.53 -27.14 -6.82
C PHE A 212 -8.81 -27.23 -8.17
N VAL A 213 -9.48 -27.79 -9.21
CA VAL A 213 -8.89 -27.90 -10.55
C VAL A 213 -8.49 -26.54 -11.14
N ARG A 214 -9.24 -25.47 -10.84
CA ARG A 214 -8.91 -24.12 -11.31
C ARG A 214 -7.96 -23.36 -10.40
N GLY A 215 -7.93 -23.71 -9.13
CA GLY A 215 -7.19 -23.00 -8.08
C GLY A 215 -5.77 -23.53 -7.87
N TRP A 216 -5.47 -24.79 -8.23
CA TRP A 216 -4.17 -25.38 -7.91
C TRP A 216 -3.00 -24.66 -8.59
N LEU A 217 -3.12 -24.36 -9.90
CA LEU A 217 -2.04 -23.67 -10.63
C LEU A 217 -1.79 -22.24 -10.14
N PRO A 218 -2.83 -21.39 -9.98
CA PRO A 218 -2.59 -20.10 -9.31
C PRO A 218 -2.01 -20.24 -7.90
N LEU A 219 -2.43 -21.22 -7.12
CA LEU A 219 -1.87 -21.43 -5.77
C LEU A 219 -0.37 -21.79 -5.81
N VAL A 220 0.04 -22.67 -6.71
CA VAL A 220 1.47 -22.97 -6.94
C VAL A 220 2.21 -21.69 -7.33
N MET A 221 1.67 -20.91 -8.26
CA MET A 221 2.29 -19.67 -8.72
C MET A 221 2.39 -18.59 -7.63
N VAL A 222 1.50 -18.59 -6.63
CA VAL A 222 1.66 -17.75 -5.42
C VAL A 222 2.93 -18.12 -4.66
N GLY A 223 3.23 -19.40 -4.55
CA GLY A 223 4.42 -19.89 -3.82
C GLY A 223 5.75 -19.63 -4.55
N VAL A 224 5.73 -19.55 -5.89
CA VAL A 224 6.96 -19.47 -6.69
C VAL A 224 7.89 -18.32 -6.28
N PRO A 225 7.46 -17.05 -6.14
CA PRO A 225 8.34 -15.97 -5.73
C PRO A 225 8.97 -16.19 -4.34
N THR A 226 8.18 -16.71 -3.39
CA THR A 226 8.68 -17.04 -2.05
C THR A 226 9.69 -18.17 -2.11
N LEU A 227 9.41 -19.24 -2.83
CA LEU A 227 10.33 -20.37 -2.97
C LEU A 227 11.66 -19.96 -3.61
N LEU A 228 11.63 -19.10 -4.62
CA LEU A 228 12.84 -18.58 -5.26
C LEU A 228 13.67 -17.72 -4.29
N PHE A 229 13.02 -16.89 -3.49
CA PHE A 229 13.69 -16.06 -2.51
C PHE A 229 14.29 -16.90 -1.37
N GLU A 230 13.55 -17.85 -0.83
CA GLU A 230 14.04 -18.76 0.20
C GLU A 230 15.14 -19.70 -0.31
N LEU A 231 15.07 -20.11 -1.57
CA LEU A 231 16.16 -20.87 -2.20
C LEU A 231 17.43 -20.00 -2.31
N TRP A 232 17.29 -18.74 -2.66
CA TRP A 232 18.42 -17.80 -2.65
C TRP A 232 18.99 -17.65 -1.25
N ALA A 233 18.15 -17.48 -0.21
CA ALA A 233 18.59 -17.42 1.17
C ALA A 233 19.32 -18.70 1.59
N LEU A 234 18.80 -19.89 1.23
CA LEU A 234 19.44 -21.18 1.53
C LEU A 234 20.83 -21.29 0.88
N ILE A 235 20.97 -20.88 -0.38
CA ILE A 235 22.25 -20.93 -1.10
C ILE A 235 23.25 -19.94 -0.48
N ALA A 236 22.80 -18.74 -0.13
CA ALA A 236 23.67 -17.69 0.40
C ALA A 236 24.12 -17.95 1.85
N LEU A 237 23.24 -18.48 2.69
CA LEU A 237 23.48 -18.69 4.12
C LEU A 237 23.98 -20.09 4.46
N GLY A 238 23.83 -21.03 3.56
CA GLY A 238 24.01 -22.46 3.85
C GLY A 238 22.92 -23.04 4.77
N PRO A 239 22.90 -24.37 5.02
CA PRO A 239 21.79 -25.00 5.75
C PRO A 239 21.62 -24.48 7.19
N SER A 240 22.70 -24.25 7.93
CA SER A 240 22.64 -23.78 9.32
C SER A 240 22.14 -22.32 9.40
N GLY A 241 22.68 -21.41 8.58
CA GLY A 241 22.27 -20.03 8.53
C GLY A 241 20.83 -19.87 8.05
N PHE A 242 20.39 -20.74 7.13
CA PHE A 242 19.00 -20.76 6.67
C PHE A 242 18.02 -21.17 7.79
N VAL A 243 18.39 -22.14 8.64
CA VAL A 243 17.56 -22.50 9.80
C VAL A 243 17.45 -21.31 10.78
N ASP A 244 18.54 -20.57 10.99
CA ASP A 244 18.50 -19.38 11.85
C ASP A 244 17.67 -18.25 11.23
N HIS A 245 17.74 -18.02 9.92
CA HIS A 245 16.86 -17.13 9.18
C HIS A 245 15.37 -17.49 9.40
N LEU A 246 14.99 -18.76 9.24
CA LEU A 246 13.61 -19.21 9.48
C LEU A 246 13.18 -19.02 10.94
N ARG A 247 14.09 -19.22 11.92
CA ARG A 247 13.80 -18.94 13.34
C ARG A 247 13.59 -17.45 13.60
N GLN A 248 14.35 -16.58 12.96
CA GLN A 248 14.19 -15.13 13.05
C GLN A 248 12.87 -14.69 12.43
N MET A 249 12.54 -15.20 11.24
CA MET A 249 11.26 -14.94 10.58
C MET A 249 10.08 -15.39 11.45
N LYS A 250 10.15 -16.60 12.05
CA LYS A 250 9.13 -17.09 12.97
C LYS A 250 8.96 -16.17 14.18
N ARG A 251 10.06 -15.73 14.80
CA ARG A 251 10.02 -14.79 15.94
C ARG A 251 9.36 -13.46 15.54
N PHE A 252 9.75 -12.90 14.40
CA PHE A 252 9.16 -11.67 13.88
C PHE A 252 7.65 -11.79 13.64
N LEU A 253 7.21 -12.89 13.03
CA LEU A 253 5.77 -13.13 12.77
C LEU A 253 4.96 -13.31 14.06
N LEU A 254 5.53 -14.02 15.06
CA LEU A 254 4.84 -14.26 16.34
C LEU A 254 4.82 -13.03 17.24
N SER A 255 5.81 -12.15 17.15
CA SER A 255 5.85 -10.88 17.90
C SER A 255 4.93 -9.80 17.30
N GLY A 256 4.29 -10.07 16.17
CA GLY A 256 3.51 -9.06 15.46
C GLY A 256 4.35 -7.91 14.87
N GLY A 257 5.68 -8.16 14.76
CA GLY A 257 6.65 -7.15 14.29
C GLY A 257 6.99 -6.08 15.34
N GLN A 258 6.14 -5.88 16.35
CA GLN A 258 6.40 -4.96 17.47
C GLN A 258 5.58 -5.35 18.70
N SER A 259 6.25 -5.43 19.85
CA SER A 259 5.63 -5.49 21.16
C SER A 259 5.11 -4.11 21.52
N GLY A 260 3.88 -3.79 21.13
CA GLY A 260 3.26 -2.51 21.43
C GLY A 260 2.27 -2.59 22.57
N GLN A 261 1.76 -1.44 22.97
CA GLN A 261 0.65 -1.33 23.89
C GLN A 261 -0.57 -2.07 23.34
N ALA A 262 -1.32 -2.73 24.21
CA ALA A 262 -2.58 -3.34 23.83
C ALA A 262 -3.54 -2.30 23.24
N THR A 263 -4.13 -2.62 22.11
CA THR A 263 -5.05 -1.75 21.40
C THR A 263 -6.43 -2.37 21.30
N THR A 264 -7.47 -1.55 21.31
CA THR A 264 -8.86 -2.01 21.21
C THR A 264 -9.39 -1.90 19.78
N VAL A 265 -10.43 -2.69 19.48
CA VAL A 265 -11.15 -2.62 18.19
C VAL A 265 -11.68 -1.19 17.95
N SER A 266 -12.24 -0.55 19.01
CA SER A 266 -12.77 0.81 18.89
C SER A 266 -11.71 1.81 18.48
N GLN A 267 -10.54 1.81 19.14
CA GLN A 267 -9.42 2.69 18.78
C GLN A 267 -8.97 2.50 17.34
N LYS A 268 -8.90 1.26 16.87
CA LYS A 268 -8.50 0.96 15.49
C LYS A 268 -9.53 1.43 14.47
N LEU A 269 -10.81 1.18 14.73
CA LEU A 269 -11.87 1.66 13.84
C LEU A 269 -11.95 3.18 13.82
N GLU A 270 -11.73 3.86 14.95
CA GLU A 270 -11.60 5.31 15.01
C GLU A 270 -10.40 5.79 14.20
N THR A 271 -9.21 5.19 14.40
CA THR A 271 -8.00 5.48 13.62
C THR A 271 -8.23 5.27 12.12
N LEU A 272 -8.90 4.18 11.73
CA LEU A 272 -9.22 3.91 10.32
C LEU A 272 -10.20 4.95 9.75
N SER A 273 -11.20 5.36 10.53
CA SER A 273 -12.15 6.41 10.07
C SER A 273 -11.49 7.78 9.94
N GLY A 274 -10.44 8.06 10.73
CA GLY A 274 -9.61 9.25 10.61
C GLY A 274 -8.56 9.20 9.48
N ALA A 275 -8.35 8.01 8.88
CA ALA A 275 -7.39 7.81 7.79
C ALA A 275 -7.94 8.22 6.39
N TRP A 276 -8.82 9.21 6.36
CA TRP A 276 -9.39 9.77 5.15
C TRP A 276 -9.41 11.30 5.28
N PHE A 277 -9.37 12.01 4.16
CA PHE A 277 -9.43 13.48 4.19
C PHE A 277 -10.86 14.01 4.38
N VAL A 278 -11.66 13.32 5.17
CA VAL A 278 -13.03 13.70 5.60
C VAL A 278 -13.21 13.40 7.08
N PRO A 279 -14.13 14.04 7.78
CA PRO A 279 -14.46 13.68 9.16
C PRO A 279 -14.86 12.20 9.28
N GLY A 280 -14.52 11.56 10.41
CA GLY A 280 -14.74 10.12 10.61
C GLY A 280 -16.20 9.67 10.37
N TRP A 281 -17.20 10.48 10.78
CA TRP A 281 -18.60 10.20 10.48
C TRP A 281 -18.90 10.17 8.97
N ALA A 282 -18.25 11.04 8.18
CA ALA A 282 -18.43 11.07 6.73
C ALA A 282 -17.75 9.86 6.06
N ALA A 283 -16.63 9.37 6.60
CA ALA A 283 -16.00 8.13 6.17
C ALA A 283 -16.92 6.93 6.38
N TRP A 284 -17.54 6.80 7.56
CA TRP A 284 -18.53 5.75 7.84
C TRP A 284 -19.77 5.84 6.97
N LEU A 285 -20.29 7.05 6.76
CA LEU A 285 -21.43 7.28 5.85
C LEU A 285 -21.07 6.86 4.42
N THR A 286 -19.88 7.21 3.94
CA THR A 286 -19.37 6.79 2.62
C THR A 286 -19.28 5.27 2.51
N ALA A 287 -18.75 4.59 3.53
CA ALA A 287 -18.70 3.13 3.57
C ALA A 287 -20.12 2.52 3.52
N ALA A 288 -21.08 3.07 4.26
CA ALA A 288 -22.47 2.63 4.24
C ALA A 288 -23.12 2.84 2.86
N ILE A 289 -22.87 3.98 2.19
CA ILE A 289 -23.34 4.26 0.83
C ILE A 289 -22.75 3.24 -0.16
N VAL A 290 -21.46 2.95 -0.08
CA VAL A 290 -20.81 1.95 -0.93
C VAL A 290 -21.48 0.57 -0.77
N VAL A 291 -21.67 0.11 0.47
CA VAL A 291 -22.32 -1.16 0.78
C VAL A 291 -23.76 -1.19 0.26
N ALA A 292 -24.53 -0.13 0.50
CA ALA A 292 -25.91 -0.02 0.05
C ALA A 292 -26.02 -0.09 -1.49
N LEU A 293 -25.15 0.63 -2.20
CA LEU A 293 -25.11 0.63 -3.67
C LEU A 293 -24.71 -0.73 -4.25
N VAL A 294 -23.73 -1.41 -3.63
CA VAL A 294 -23.32 -2.76 -4.04
C VAL A 294 -24.49 -3.74 -3.87
N ILE A 295 -25.13 -3.77 -2.70
CA ILE A 295 -26.24 -4.68 -2.40
C ILE A 295 -27.44 -4.39 -3.29
N ALA A 296 -27.87 -3.12 -3.37
CA ALA A 296 -29.02 -2.72 -4.17
C ALA A 296 -28.79 -2.98 -5.65
N GLY A 297 -27.58 -2.74 -6.17
CA GLY A 297 -27.19 -3.06 -7.54
C GLY A 297 -27.26 -4.56 -7.82
N LEU A 298 -26.72 -5.42 -6.94
CA LEU A 298 -26.77 -6.86 -7.08
C LEU A 298 -28.22 -7.39 -7.06
N ILE A 299 -29.08 -6.86 -6.16
CA ILE A 299 -30.50 -7.21 -6.09
C ILE A 299 -31.20 -6.83 -7.39
N GLU A 300 -30.96 -5.61 -7.88
CA GLU A 300 -31.58 -5.13 -9.12
C GLU A 300 -31.20 -5.98 -10.34
N VAL A 301 -29.93 -6.28 -10.50
CA VAL A 301 -29.44 -7.11 -11.61
C VAL A 301 -29.96 -8.54 -11.49
N ARG A 302 -30.09 -9.08 -10.27
CA ARG A 302 -30.72 -10.38 -10.01
C ARG A 302 -32.20 -10.37 -10.43
N ARG A 303 -32.95 -9.33 -10.04
CA ARG A 303 -34.38 -9.16 -10.43
C ARG A 303 -34.58 -9.08 -11.93
N ARG A 304 -33.58 -8.54 -12.66
CA ARG A 304 -33.59 -8.48 -14.13
C ARG A 304 -33.16 -9.79 -14.81
N GLY A 305 -32.83 -10.83 -14.06
CA GLY A 305 -32.26 -12.06 -14.58
C GLY A 305 -30.90 -11.92 -15.27
N ARG A 306 -30.22 -10.80 -15.05
CA ARG A 306 -28.92 -10.44 -15.69
C ARG A 306 -27.74 -10.67 -14.79
N LEU A 307 -27.91 -11.21 -13.57
CA LEU A 307 -26.82 -11.39 -12.62
C LEU A 307 -25.78 -12.37 -13.21
N ARG A 308 -24.69 -11.77 -13.68
CA ARG A 308 -23.56 -12.55 -14.17
C ARG A 308 -22.70 -12.96 -12.97
N ARG A 309 -22.26 -14.22 -12.94
CA ARG A 309 -21.31 -14.72 -11.90
C ARG A 309 -20.07 -13.82 -11.75
N ARG A 310 -19.71 -13.08 -12.79
CA ARG A 310 -18.57 -12.16 -12.83
C ARG A 310 -18.71 -10.98 -11.89
N SER A 311 -19.85 -10.28 -11.96
CA SER A 311 -20.13 -9.11 -11.12
C SER A 311 -20.25 -9.51 -9.66
N LEU A 312 -20.92 -10.66 -9.39
CA LEU A 312 -21.00 -11.22 -8.05
C LEU A 312 -19.61 -11.63 -7.52
N ALA A 313 -18.78 -12.30 -8.33
CA ALA A 313 -17.45 -12.71 -7.93
C ALA A 313 -16.58 -11.51 -7.56
N LEU A 314 -16.57 -10.44 -8.37
CA LEU A 314 -15.80 -9.24 -8.07
C LEU A 314 -16.30 -8.54 -6.80
N ALA A 315 -17.61 -8.36 -6.66
CA ALA A 315 -18.21 -7.74 -5.49
C ALA A 315 -17.85 -8.49 -4.18
N LEU A 316 -18.01 -9.82 -4.20
CA LEU A 316 -17.67 -10.66 -3.03
C LEU A 316 -16.16 -10.67 -2.77
N THR A 317 -15.33 -10.73 -3.81
CA THR A 317 -13.88 -10.70 -3.66
C THR A 317 -13.41 -9.39 -3.04
N ALA A 318 -13.91 -8.27 -3.54
CA ALA A 318 -13.56 -6.96 -3.01
C ALA A 318 -14.06 -6.78 -1.56
N ALA A 319 -15.27 -7.26 -1.24
CA ALA A 319 -15.82 -7.21 0.11
C ALA A 319 -15.01 -8.10 1.08
N VAL A 320 -14.72 -9.35 0.69
CA VAL A 320 -13.92 -10.27 1.53
C VAL A 320 -12.50 -9.74 1.70
N GLY A 321 -11.87 -9.24 0.63
CA GLY A 321 -10.55 -8.64 0.73
C GLY A 321 -10.53 -7.48 1.71
N ALA A 322 -11.41 -6.50 1.57
CA ALA A 322 -11.52 -5.37 2.48
C ALA A 322 -11.75 -5.82 3.94
N LEU A 323 -12.72 -6.75 4.15
CA LEU A 323 -13.06 -7.25 5.48
C LEU A 323 -11.91 -8.02 6.13
N VAL A 324 -11.19 -8.88 5.40
CA VAL A 324 -10.09 -9.67 5.97
C VAL A 324 -8.97 -8.77 6.48
N PHE A 325 -8.54 -7.77 5.71
CA PHE A 325 -7.49 -6.85 6.15
C PHE A 325 -7.93 -6.00 7.34
N VAL A 326 -9.13 -5.42 7.29
CA VAL A 326 -9.65 -4.60 8.39
C VAL A 326 -9.90 -5.45 9.64
N SER A 327 -10.54 -6.62 9.50
CA SER A 327 -10.83 -7.50 10.63
C SER A 327 -9.57 -8.02 11.29
N TRP A 328 -8.59 -8.50 10.50
CA TRP A 328 -7.32 -8.96 11.05
C TRP A 328 -6.64 -7.85 11.86
N TRP A 329 -6.51 -6.66 11.29
CA TRP A 329 -5.85 -5.56 11.99
C TRP A 329 -6.65 -5.09 13.22
N SER A 330 -7.97 -4.93 13.10
CA SER A 330 -8.79 -4.42 14.18
C SER A 330 -8.90 -5.39 15.37
N THR A 331 -8.83 -6.71 15.12
CA THR A 331 -8.92 -7.72 16.17
C THR A 331 -7.57 -8.16 16.76
N ALA A 332 -6.47 -7.83 16.12
CA ALA A 332 -5.13 -8.16 16.61
C ALA A 332 -4.73 -7.20 17.75
N ALA A 333 -4.96 -7.59 19.01
CA ALA A 333 -4.84 -6.75 20.20
C ALA A 333 -3.43 -6.12 20.40
N HIS A 334 -2.38 -6.76 19.91
CA HIS A 334 -0.99 -6.33 20.09
C HIS A 334 -0.39 -5.66 18.87
N THR A 335 -1.16 -5.40 17.81
CA THR A 335 -0.69 -4.61 16.67
C THR A 335 -0.94 -3.12 16.92
N PRO A 336 0.01 -2.24 16.56
CA PRO A 336 -0.14 -0.81 16.79
C PRO A 336 -1.25 -0.16 15.93
N LEU A 337 -1.61 1.08 16.27
CA LEU A 337 -2.62 1.90 15.56
C LEU A 337 -2.10 2.43 14.20
N TRP A 338 -1.31 1.65 13.49
CA TRP A 338 -0.73 2.06 12.22
C TRP A 338 -1.64 1.70 11.05
N VAL A 339 -2.20 2.72 10.40
CA VAL A 339 -3.08 2.54 9.23
C VAL A 339 -2.39 1.89 8.03
N ARG A 340 -1.07 1.88 7.99
CA ARG A 340 -0.30 1.18 6.96
C ARG A 340 -0.51 -0.34 7.01
N HIS A 341 -0.83 -0.93 8.16
CA HIS A 341 -1.10 -2.36 8.25
C HIS A 341 -2.30 -2.81 7.39
N PRO A 342 -3.50 -2.20 7.47
CA PRO A 342 -4.59 -2.52 6.56
C PRO A 342 -4.45 -1.87 5.17
N ALA A 343 -3.48 -0.97 4.95
CA ALA A 343 -3.38 -0.16 3.73
C ALA A 343 -3.31 -0.97 2.43
N VAL A 344 -2.65 -2.13 2.43
CA VAL A 344 -2.62 -3.03 1.25
C VAL A 344 -4.03 -3.39 0.81
N GLY A 345 -4.88 -3.80 1.76
CA GLY A 345 -6.29 -4.14 1.50
C GLY A 345 -7.14 -2.92 1.17
N VAL A 346 -6.91 -1.81 1.88
CA VAL A 346 -7.60 -0.54 1.65
C VAL A 346 -7.33 -0.01 0.25
N LEU A 347 -6.08 0.04 -0.19
CA LEU A 347 -5.70 0.55 -1.52
C LEU A 347 -6.09 -0.39 -2.67
N ALA A 348 -6.18 -1.71 -2.44
CA ALA A 348 -6.56 -2.67 -3.48
C ALA A 348 -8.08 -2.91 -3.56
N PHE A 349 -8.76 -3.14 -2.44
CA PHE A 349 -10.13 -3.65 -2.42
C PHE A 349 -11.19 -2.57 -2.19
N PHE A 350 -10.91 -1.49 -1.44
CA PHE A 350 -11.89 -0.40 -1.30
C PHE A 350 -12.17 0.32 -2.63
N PRO A 351 -11.17 0.68 -3.46
CA PRO A 351 -11.42 1.21 -4.79
C PRO A 351 -12.21 0.24 -5.69
N ALA A 352 -11.95 -1.07 -5.57
CA ALA A 352 -12.73 -2.07 -6.29
C ALA A 352 -14.20 -2.08 -5.83
N LEU A 353 -14.49 -1.90 -4.53
CA LEU A 353 -15.84 -1.73 -3.99
C LEU A 353 -16.50 -0.44 -4.51
N VAL A 354 -15.77 0.67 -4.56
CA VAL A 354 -16.27 1.94 -5.13
C VAL A 354 -16.67 1.77 -6.61
N ILE A 355 -15.85 1.06 -7.38
CA ILE A 355 -16.15 0.72 -8.79
C ILE A 355 -17.45 -0.10 -8.89
N VAL A 356 -17.60 -1.12 -8.03
CA VAL A 356 -18.82 -1.98 -8.01
C VAL A 356 -20.03 -1.20 -7.52
N ALA A 357 -19.87 -0.31 -6.53
CA ALA A 357 -20.93 0.58 -6.05
C ALA A 357 -21.43 1.52 -7.15
N TYR A 358 -20.53 2.14 -7.89
CA TYR A 358 -20.90 2.97 -9.03
C TYR A 358 -21.63 2.17 -10.13
N TRP A 359 -21.15 0.97 -10.44
CA TRP A 359 -21.89 0.06 -11.34
C TRP A 359 -23.29 -0.25 -10.79
N GLY A 360 -23.43 -0.52 -9.49
CA GLY A 360 -24.72 -0.71 -8.82
C GLY A 360 -25.65 0.48 -8.97
N ALA A 361 -25.14 1.70 -8.75
CA ALA A 361 -25.90 2.95 -8.96
C ALA A 361 -26.37 3.09 -10.41
N HIS A 362 -25.51 2.78 -11.37
CA HIS A 362 -25.86 2.80 -12.79
C HIS A 362 -26.99 1.82 -13.11
N GLU A 363 -26.95 0.62 -12.57
CA GLU A 363 -28.02 -0.38 -12.74
C GLU A 363 -29.35 0.07 -12.11
N LEU A 364 -29.32 0.75 -10.97
CA LEU A 364 -30.52 1.33 -10.35
C LEU A 364 -31.14 2.43 -11.21
N MET A 365 -30.30 3.28 -11.83
CA MET A 365 -30.74 4.38 -12.67
C MET A 365 -31.23 3.95 -14.06
N THR A 366 -30.83 2.76 -14.54
CA THR A 366 -31.22 2.27 -15.86
C THR A 366 -32.72 1.93 -15.92
N PRO A 367 -33.50 2.40 -16.93
CA PRO A 367 -34.91 2.10 -17.06
C PRO A 367 -35.20 0.60 -17.16
N ARG A 368 -36.30 0.15 -16.59
CA ARG A 368 -36.88 -1.16 -16.92
C ARG A 368 -37.67 -0.99 -18.19
N VAL A 369 -37.29 -1.67 -19.25
CA VAL A 369 -38.13 -1.80 -20.46
C VAL A 369 -39.22 -2.81 -20.12
N SER A 370 -40.40 -2.34 -19.75
CA SER A 370 -41.58 -3.18 -19.63
C SER A 370 -42.11 -3.46 -21.07
N ARG A 371 -42.22 -4.72 -21.44
CA ARG A 371 -42.84 -5.10 -22.71
C ARG A 371 -44.35 -4.78 -22.75
N ALA A 372 -44.95 -4.42 -21.59
CA ALA A 372 -46.39 -4.13 -21.47
C ALA A 372 -46.74 -2.65 -21.72
N ASP A 373 -45.77 -1.73 -21.70
CA ASP A 373 -46.04 -0.28 -21.65
C ASP A 373 -46.10 0.39 -23.02
N SER A 374 -46.23 -0.39 -24.14
CA SER A 374 -46.38 0.23 -25.47
C SER A 374 -47.73 0.89 -25.70
N ALA A 375 -48.65 0.87 -24.75
CA ALA A 375 -50.05 1.30 -24.95
C ALA A 375 -50.51 2.41 -23.95
N SER A 376 -49.74 2.84 -22.97
CA SER A 376 -50.17 3.86 -22.01
C SER A 376 -49.40 5.16 -22.18
N THR A 377 -50.09 6.20 -22.60
CA THR A 377 -49.62 7.63 -22.67
C THR A 377 -49.64 8.32 -21.30
N GLY A 378 -49.69 7.61 -20.20
CA GLY A 378 -49.63 8.11 -18.84
C GLY A 378 -48.22 8.49 -18.41
N ALA A 379 -48.05 9.60 -17.70
CA ALA A 379 -46.79 10.02 -17.11
C ALA A 379 -46.16 8.88 -16.28
N GLU A 380 -44.93 8.45 -16.63
CA GLU A 380 -44.21 7.40 -15.86
C GLU A 380 -44.15 7.82 -14.37
N PRO A 381 -44.62 6.98 -13.42
CA PRO A 381 -44.50 7.30 -12.00
C PRO A 381 -43.06 7.53 -11.64
N VAL A 382 -42.79 8.60 -10.90
CA VAL A 382 -41.44 8.94 -10.42
C VAL A 382 -40.80 7.75 -9.79
N ASN A 383 -39.76 7.24 -10.40
CA ASN A 383 -39.14 5.97 -9.98
C ASN A 383 -38.15 6.25 -8.84
N VAL A 384 -38.67 6.18 -7.59
CA VAL A 384 -37.91 6.39 -6.34
C VAL A 384 -36.53 5.72 -6.36
N ARG A 385 -36.43 4.54 -6.98
CA ARG A 385 -35.18 3.81 -7.11
C ARG A 385 -34.14 4.54 -7.97
N ARG A 386 -34.55 5.18 -9.08
CA ARG A 386 -33.65 5.96 -9.92
C ARG A 386 -33.14 7.18 -9.19
N ILE A 387 -34.02 7.85 -8.46
CA ILE A 387 -33.66 9.01 -7.62
C ILE A 387 -32.67 8.56 -6.54
N ALA A 388 -32.97 7.51 -5.79
CA ALA A 388 -32.10 6.98 -4.74
C ALA A 388 -30.71 6.58 -5.30
N GLY A 389 -30.67 5.87 -6.43
CA GLY A 389 -29.41 5.52 -7.09
C GLY A 389 -28.59 6.75 -7.49
N GLY A 390 -29.26 7.77 -8.03
CA GLY A 390 -28.62 9.04 -8.41
C GLY A 390 -28.09 9.83 -7.21
N VAL A 391 -28.90 9.97 -6.16
CA VAL A 391 -28.53 10.67 -4.91
C VAL A 391 -27.33 9.99 -4.23
N LEU A 392 -27.37 8.66 -4.09
CA LEU A 392 -26.26 7.93 -3.47
C LEU A 392 -24.97 7.97 -4.31
N ALA A 393 -25.07 7.92 -5.65
CA ALA A 393 -23.92 8.10 -6.53
C ALA A 393 -23.34 9.52 -6.45
N ALA A 394 -24.18 10.53 -6.35
CA ALA A 394 -23.76 11.92 -6.16
C ALA A 394 -23.07 12.11 -4.80
N ALA A 395 -23.63 11.54 -3.73
CA ALA A 395 -23.04 11.59 -2.39
C ALA A 395 -21.67 10.88 -2.34
N LEU A 396 -21.54 9.70 -2.97
CA LEU A 396 -20.24 9.01 -3.10
C LEU A 396 -19.23 9.87 -3.87
N SER A 397 -19.62 10.46 -4.99
CA SER A 397 -18.76 11.34 -5.78
C SER A 397 -18.34 12.58 -5.02
N ALA A 398 -19.27 13.21 -4.28
CA ALA A 398 -19.00 14.38 -3.44
C ALA A 398 -18.00 14.04 -2.30
N SER A 399 -18.16 12.90 -1.66
CA SER A 399 -17.23 12.43 -0.63
C SER A 399 -15.81 12.21 -1.18
N LEU A 400 -15.68 11.62 -2.37
CA LEU A 400 -14.38 11.45 -3.03
C LEU A 400 -13.76 12.81 -3.42
N VAL A 401 -14.54 13.73 -3.98
CA VAL A 401 -14.06 15.07 -4.32
C VAL A 401 -13.59 15.82 -3.07
N TRP A 402 -14.36 15.75 -1.98
CA TRP A 402 -13.96 16.34 -0.70
C TRP A 402 -12.63 15.76 -0.20
N SER A 403 -12.50 14.42 -0.18
CA SER A 403 -11.27 13.76 0.24
C SER A 403 -10.06 14.16 -0.64
N ILE A 404 -10.23 14.21 -1.96
CA ILE A 404 -9.15 14.61 -2.88
C ILE A 404 -8.76 16.07 -2.66
N ALA A 405 -9.74 16.96 -2.49
CA ALA A 405 -9.49 18.37 -2.20
C ALA A 405 -8.71 18.53 -0.89
N GLY A 406 -9.10 17.80 0.16
CA GLY A 406 -8.38 17.76 1.43
C GLY A 406 -6.94 17.27 1.28
N HIS A 407 -6.72 16.20 0.49
CA HIS A 407 -5.38 15.71 0.20
C HIS A 407 -4.53 16.75 -0.54
N VAL A 408 -5.05 17.35 -1.59
CA VAL A 408 -4.34 18.41 -2.34
C VAL A 408 -4.07 19.61 -1.44
N GLN A 409 -5.02 20.02 -0.61
CA GLN A 409 -4.82 21.10 0.36
C GLN A 409 -3.70 20.76 1.36
N GLN A 410 -3.62 19.52 1.83
CA GLN A 410 -2.55 19.05 2.72
C GLN A 410 -1.16 19.21 2.08
N THR A 411 -1.04 19.09 0.75
CA THR A 411 0.24 19.29 0.05
C THR A 411 0.74 20.74 0.08
N SER A 412 -0.12 21.71 0.38
CA SER A 412 0.26 23.12 0.53
C SER A 412 0.67 23.50 1.94
N VAL A 413 0.52 22.60 2.94
CA VAL A 413 0.92 22.84 4.32
C VAL A 413 2.46 22.82 4.40
N PRO A 414 3.11 23.86 4.92
CA PRO A 414 4.56 23.88 5.12
C PRO A 414 5.02 22.72 6.01
N ARG A 415 6.10 22.07 5.62
CA ARG A 415 6.75 21.02 6.41
C ARG A 415 7.92 21.58 7.21
N GLY A 416 8.11 21.06 8.42
CA GLY A 416 9.24 21.48 9.26
C GLY A 416 10.58 21.01 8.67
N GLU A 417 10.63 19.78 8.16
CA GLU A 417 11.79 19.20 7.49
C GLU A 417 11.40 18.63 6.13
N THR A 418 12.24 18.86 5.14
CA THR A 418 12.10 18.35 3.76
C THR A 418 13.35 17.57 3.38
N LEU A 419 13.27 16.80 2.29
CA LEU A 419 14.46 16.12 1.74
C LEU A 419 15.58 17.11 1.41
N ALA A 420 15.24 18.33 0.96
CA ALA A 420 16.24 19.35 0.65
C ALA A 420 16.96 19.87 1.90
N THR A 421 16.24 20.14 3.00
CA THR A 421 16.86 20.54 4.28
C THR A 421 17.68 19.43 4.88
N GLN A 422 17.19 18.18 4.82
CA GLN A 422 17.91 17.00 5.26
C GLN A 422 19.24 16.81 4.51
N ARG A 423 19.23 17.00 3.18
CA ARG A 423 20.47 16.93 2.37
C ARG A 423 21.51 17.97 2.76
N ALA A 424 21.07 19.18 3.09
CA ALA A 424 21.99 20.23 3.54
C ALA A 424 22.70 19.84 4.84
N ASP A 425 21.97 19.26 5.79
CA ASP A 425 22.55 18.73 7.03
C ASP A 425 23.46 17.53 6.77
N VAL A 426 23.00 16.60 5.93
CA VAL A 426 23.75 15.38 5.59
C VAL A 426 25.06 15.71 4.86
N ALA A 427 25.14 16.76 4.05
CA ALA A 427 26.38 17.12 3.35
C ALA A 427 27.54 17.35 4.31
N VAL A 428 27.29 18.06 5.43
CA VAL A 428 28.29 18.31 6.47
C VAL A 428 28.70 17.01 7.17
N ILE A 429 27.73 16.13 7.45
CA ILE A 429 27.98 14.83 8.11
C ILE A 429 28.76 13.91 7.18
N ALA A 430 28.40 13.87 5.89
CA ALA A 430 29.03 13.02 4.89
C ALA A 430 30.50 13.42 4.65
N GLU A 431 30.79 14.72 4.62
CA GLU A 431 32.18 15.23 4.54
C GLU A 431 32.99 14.72 5.72
N TRP A 432 32.48 14.84 6.95
CA TRP A 432 33.15 14.33 8.15
C TRP A 432 33.31 12.79 8.13
N VAL A 433 32.29 12.05 7.68
CA VAL A 433 32.34 10.57 7.53
C VAL A 433 33.44 10.18 6.56
N ASP A 434 33.57 10.89 5.44
CA ASP A 434 34.60 10.62 4.42
C ASP A 434 36.01 10.98 4.93
N GLU A 435 36.19 12.14 5.57
CA GLU A 435 37.46 12.57 6.14
C GLU A 435 37.98 11.62 7.25
N THR A 436 37.07 11.14 8.11
CA THR A 436 37.42 10.26 9.21
C THR A 436 37.38 8.80 8.87
N GLN A 437 36.91 8.45 7.67
CA GLN A 437 36.67 7.06 7.24
C GLN A 437 35.78 6.29 8.24
N THR A 438 34.78 6.98 8.80
CA THR A 438 33.87 6.41 9.78
C THR A 438 32.87 5.47 9.11
N ALA A 439 33.04 4.14 9.28
CA ALA A 439 32.19 3.14 8.64
C ALA A 439 30.79 3.05 9.27
N TRP A 440 30.66 3.31 10.57
CA TRP A 440 29.42 3.17 11.31
C TRP A 440 29.08 4.41 12.14
N LEU A 441 27.80 4.80 12.13
CA LEU A 441 27.24 5.77 13.06
C LEU A 441 26.10 5.13 13.85
N ALA A 442 26.01 5.42 15.14
CA ALA A 442 24.94 4.91 15.99
C ALA A 442 23.77 5.89 16.06
N ALA A 443 22.54 5.38 16.01
CA ALA A 443 21.31 6.13 16.16
C ALA A 443 20.39 5.52 17.22
N ALA A 444 19.42 6.28 17.70
CA ALA A 444 18.31 5.71 18.46
C ALA A 444 17.54 4.71 17.59
N PRO A 445 17.08 3.58 18.15
CA PRO A 445 16.25 2.63 17.42
C PRO A 445 15.05 3.35 16.76
N TRP A 446 14.94 3.23 15.43
CA TRP A 446 13.90 3.91 14.65
C TRP A 446 13.81 5.43 14.90
N GLY A 447 14.93 6.07 15.25
CA GLY A 447 15.01 7.50 15.51
C GLY A 447 15.27 8.32 14.25
N ALA A 448 14.99 9.61 14.30
CA ALA A 448 15.11 10.55 13.17
C ALA A 448 16.52 10.62 12.55
N ALA A 449 17.55 10.22 13.28
CA ALA A 449 18.95 10.20 12.83
C ALA A 449 19.29 9.02 11.89
N VAL A 450 18.45 7.97 11.80
CA VAL A 450 18.68 6.80 10.93
C VAL A 450 18.83 7.23 9.46
N ALA A 451 17.91 8.05 8.99
CA ALA A 451 17.92 8.47 7.58
C ALA A 451 19.14 9.33 7.22
N PRO A 452 19.54 10.35 7.99
CA PRO A 452 20.80 11.08 7.78
C PRO A 452 22.03 10.19 7.76
N ILE A 453 22.12 9.16 8.62
CA ILE A 453 23.26 8.23 8.60
C ILE A 453 23.32 7.49 7.26
N VAL A 454 22.22 6.88 6.84
CA VAL A 454 22.18 6.15 5.55
C VAL A 454 22.49 7.09 4.37
N MET A 455 22.01 8.32 4.41
CA MET A 455 22.27 9.32 3.36
C MET A 455 23.72 9.81 3.37
N SER A 456 24.42 9.77 4.52
CA SER A 456 25.86 10.16 4.61
C SER A 456 26.82 9.10 4.07
N GLY A 457 26.31 7.90 3.74
CA GLY A 457 27.12 6.78 3.27
C GLY A 457 27.68 5.88 4.37
N ALA A 458 27.47 6.21 5.64
CA ALA A 458 27.83 5.34 6.76
C ALA A 458 26.77 4.25 6.98
N HIS A 459 27.19 3.11 7.54
CA HIS A 459 26.29 2.11 8.04
C HIS A 459 25.60 2.56 9.31
N VAL A 460 24.31 2.24 9.47
CA VAL A 460 23.55 2.60 10.66
C VAL A 460 23.55 1.49 11.69
N GLY A 461 24.06 1.76 12.88
CA GLY A 461 23.91 0.90 14.06
C GLY A 461 22.94 1.49 15.09
N LEU A 462 22.40 0.66 15.97
CA LEU A 462 21.53 1.08 17.06
C LEU A 462 22.36 1.32 18.32
N PHE A 463 22.28 2.49 18.93
CA PHE A 463 23.15 2.89 20.03
C PHE A 463 22.95 2.05 21.32
N ASP A 464 21.80 1.38 21.46
CA ASP A 464 21.51 0.46 22.57
C ASP A 464 22.15 -0.94 22.40
N ALA A 465 22.77 -1.20 21.25
CA ALA A 465 23.56 -2.42 21.05
C ALA A 465 24.94 -2.28 21.74
N PRO A 466 25.36 -3.27 22.58
CA PRO A 466 26.65 -3.19 23.29
C PRO A 466 27.86 -2.98 22.38
N SER A 467 27.81 -3.51 21.16
CA SER A 467 28.87 -3.35 20.14
C SER A 467 28.98 -1.94 19.58
N MET A 468 27.96 -1.09 19.75
CA MET A 468 27.94 0.29 19.32
C MET A 468 28.40 1.29 20.42
N ALA A 469 28.71 0.84 21.63
CA ALA A 469 29.09 1.69 22.75
C ALA A 469 30.27 2.63 22.44
N ARG A 470 31.19 2.18 21.56
CA ARG A 470 32.38 2.99 21.13
C ARG A 470 32.20 3.63 19.75
N THR A 471 31.00 3.69 19.22
CA THR A 471 30.69 4.25 17.90
C THR A 471 30.15 5.68 18.07
N PRO A 472 30.63 6.67 17.27
CA PRO A 472 30.07 8.00 17.29
C PRO A 472 28.55 7.96 17.05
N ARG A 473 27.82 8.80 17.77
CA ARG A 473 26.35 8.80 17.76
C ARG A 473 25.80 10.00 17.02
N LEU A 474 24.94 9.79 16.06
CA LEU A 474 24.17 10.86 15.44
C LEU A 474 22.84 11.07 16.17
N THR A 475 22.54 12.31 16.52
CA THR A 475 21.32 12.69 17.23
C THR A 475 20.81 14.06 16.78
N GLY A 476 19.50 14.31 16.90
CA GLY A 476 18.90 15.64 16.78
C GLY A 476 18.81 16.38 18.14
N GLN A 477 19.29 15.76 19.23
CA GLN A 477 19.32 16.34 20.58
C GLN A 477 20.71 16.89 20.91
N GLN A 478 20.84 17.52 22.05
CA GLN A 478 22.18 17.93 22.59
C GLN A 478 22.99 16.66 22.90
N CYS A 479 24.30 16.75 22.66
CA CYS A 479 25.24 15.71 23.06
C CYS A 479 25.48 15.74 24.54
N ASP A 480 25.54 14.56 25.17
CA ASP A 480 26.02 14.39 26.54
C ASP A 480 27.55 14.26 26.58
N THR A 481 28.20 14.14 25.45
CA THR A 481 29.66 14.02 25.23
C THR A 481 30.13 15.10 24.27
N GLU A 482 31.41 15.10 23.88
CA GLU A 482 31.97 16.04 22.93
C GLU A 482 31.21 16.01 21.60
N VAL A 483 30.95 17.19 21.01
CA VAL A 483 30.38 17.35 19.68
C VAL A 483 31.50 17.25 18.64
N LEU A 484 31.51 16.21 17.83
CA LEU A 484 32.48 16.00 16.76
C LEU A 484 32.14 16.81 15.51
N VAL A 485 30.84 16.86 15.17
CA VAL A 485 30.28 17.62 14.02
C VAL A 485 28.93 18.18 14.40
N GLU A 486 28.66 19.40 13.99
CA GLU A 486 27.37 20.06 14.15
C GLU A 486 26.79 20.49 12.81
N ALA A 487 25.63 19.94 12.44
CA ALA A 487 24.76 20.41 11.39
C ALA A 487 23.55 21.12 12.00
N ARG A 488 22.70 21.73 11.16
CA ARG A 488 21.59 22.55 11.68
C ARG A 488 20.61 21.78 12.58
N HIS A 489 20.27 20.54 12.22
CA HIS A 489 19.28 19.71 12.94
C HIS A 489 19.89 18.47 13.58
N TYR A 490 21.16 18.16 13.30
CA TYR A 490 21.82 16.94 13.77
C TYR A 490 23.22 17.23 14.29
N ARG A 491 23.65 16.40 15.22
CA ARG A 491 25.02 16.44 15.81
C ARG A 491 25.60 15.04 15.84
N VAL A 492 26.89 14.94 15.54
CA VAL A 492 27.68 13.74 15.81
C VAL A 492 28.36 13.90 17.15
N CYS A 493 28.00 13.05 18.08
CA CYS A 493 28.55 13.04 19.43
C CYS A 493 29.66 11.97 19.53
N ALA A 494 30.74 12.27 20.25
CA ALA A 494 31.75 11.30 20.62
C ALA A 494 31.11 10.11 21.37
N PRO A 495 31.71 8.89 21.30
CA PRO A 495 31.29 7.77 22.13
C PRO A 495 31.37 8.15 23.64
N ALA A 496 30.48 7.53 24.44
CA ALA A 496 30.64 7.59 25.89
C ALA A 496 31.90 6.78 26.29
N GLU A 497 32.70 7.31 27.23
CA GLU A 497 33.91 6.64 27.74
C GLU A 497 33.61 5.33 28.46
#